data_618942d6126771670430704e34896750
#
_entry.id   618942d6126771670430704e34896750
#
_cell.length_a   1.000
_cell.length_b   1.000
_cell.length_c   1.000
_cell.angle_alpha   90.00
_cell.angle_beta   90.00
_cell.angle_gamma   90.00
#
_symmetry.space_group_name_H-M   'P 1'
#
loop_
_entity.id
_entity.type
_entity.pdbx_description
1 polymer ?
#
loop_
_entity_poly.entity_id
_entity_poly.type
_entity_poly.pdbx_seq_one_letter_code
_entity_poly.pdbx_strand_id
1 'polypeptide(L)'
;MANKLNYYELLEIYPAATQEEIDGAFRMMLYKYHPDHNPDRPDWAHEKTSEVVEAYNILSNPLKRKIYNFIIFASLKQAPAEKKFGIFQGNDKKKFEEACVVFKEGSAAFDTNKNTALLKFQQACAIYKLSEGYYNIGVIYTVTNKLIDAKRAFEEAIKLDPENQHYKRVIDKLQELMREIDRARKAQ
;
A
#
# COMPACT_ATOMS: atom_id res chain seq x y z
N MET A 1 -5.82 -12.04 -9.90
CA MET A 1 -5.57 -11.22 -8.69
C MET A 1 -6.91 -10.65 -8.29
N ALA A 2 -7.44 -11.03 -7.13
CA ALA A 2 -8.65 -10.41 -6.63
C ALA A 2 -8.32 -8.93 -6.38
N ASN A 3 -8.99 -8.04 -7.08
CA ASN A 3 -8.92 -6.61 -6.88
C ASN A 3 -9.52 -6.36 -5.49
N LYS A 4 -8.65 -6.26 -4.45
CA LYS A 4 -9.14 -5.98 -3.09
C LYS A 4 -9.85 -4.65 -3.17
N LEU A 5 -11.18 -4.66 -3.03
CA LEU A 5 -12.03 -3.46 -3.11
C LEU A 5 -11.42 -2.35 -2.25
N ASN A 6 -11.39 -1.15 -2.81
CA ASN A 6 -11.07 0.04 -2.05
C ASN A 6 -12.09 0.17 -0.89
N TYR A 7 -11.63 0.38 0.34
CA TYR A 7 -12.52 0.47 1.51
C TYR A 7 -13.61 1.54 1.37
N TYR A 8 -13.33 2.62 0.63
CA TYR A 8 -14.34 3.62 0.29
C TYR A 8 -15.41 3.07 -0.67
N GLU A 9 -14.99 2.29 -1.67
CA GLU A 9 -15.91 1.62 -2.60
C GLU A 9 -16.74 0.54 -1.89
N LEU A 10 -16.11 -0.21 -0.95
CA LEU A 10 -16.80 -1.22 -0.16
C LEU A 10 -17.90 -0.62 0.74
N LEU A 11 -17.66 0.56 1.31
CA LEU A 11 -18.64 1.29 2.10
C LEU A 11 -19.56 2.17 1.25
N GLU A 12 -19.39 2.20 -0.08
CA GLU A 12 -20.16 3.03 -1.01
C GLU A 12 -20.12 4.54 -0.66
N ILE A 13 -18.92 5.04 -0.22
CA ILE A 13 -18.68 6.44 0.14
C ILE A 13 -17.50 7.04 -0.63
N TYR A 14 -17.40 8.37 -0.62
CA TYR A 14 -16.27 9.08 -1.22
C TYR A 14 -15.08 9.21 -0.25
N PRO A 15 -13.83 9.35 -0.76
CA PRO A 15 -12.64 9.58 0.08
C PRO A 15 -12.70 10.86 0.94
N ALA A 16 -13.60 11.80 0.63
CA ALA A 16 -13.83 13.02 1.41
C ALA A 16 -14.90 12.88 2.50
N ALA A 17 -15.53 11.69 2.65
CA ALA A 17 -16.62 11.45 3.60
C ALA A 17 -16.25 11.88 5.03
N THR A 18 -17.22 12.48 5.71
CA THR A 18 -17.11 12.84 7.14
C THR A 18 -17.14 11.60 8.02
N GLN A 19 -16.86 11.75 9.32
CA GLN A 19 -16.95 10.63 10.26
C GLN A 19 -18.39 10.11 10.35
N GLU A 20 -19.37 10.99 10.35
CA GLU A 20 -20.79 10.64 10.42
C GLU A 20 -21.25 9.83 9.19
N GLU A 21 -20.75 10.19 8.00
CA GLU A 21 -21.00 9.44 6.76
C GLU A 21 -20.36 8.05 6.79
N ILE A 22 -19.13 7.93 7.33
CA ILE A 22 -18.46 6.63 7.52
C ILE A 22 -19.26 5.74 8.47
N ASP A 23 -19.71 6.31 9.61
CA ASP A 23 -20.47 5.57 10.63
C ASP A 23 -21.85 5.15 10.09
N GLY A 24 -22.49 6.01 9.30
CA GLY A 24 -23.75 5.72 8.61
C GLY A 24 -23.61 4.60 7.58
N ALA A 25 -22.61 4.72 6.72
CA ALA A 25 -22.30 3.73 5.69
C ALA A 25 -21.94 2.36 6.28
N PHE A 26 -21.16 2.33 7.36
CA PHE A 26 -20.84 1.09 8.07
C PHE A 26 -22.11 0.37 8.53
N ARG A 27 -23.04 1.08 9.21
CA ARG A 27 -24.30 0.46 9.66
C ARG A 27 -25.13 -0.07 8.50
N MET A 28 -25.20 0.67 7.39
CA MET A 28 -25.93 0.23 6.19
C MET A 28 -25.31 -1.03 5.56
N MET A 29 -23.97 -1.05 5.40
CA MET A 29 -23.29 -2.20 4.81
C MET A 29 -23.30 -3.41 5.74
N LEU A 30 -23.19 -3.21 7.06
CA LEU A 30 -23.31 -4.28 8.04
C LEU A 30 -24.71 -4.94 7.96
N TYR A 31 -25.78 -4.15 7.87
CA TYR A 31 -27.14 -4.65 7.67
C TYR A 31 -27.28 -5.40 6.33
N LYS A 32 -26.79 -4.80 5.22
CA LYS A 32 -26.86 -5.36 3.87
C LYS A 32 -26.22 -6.74 3.77
N TYR A 33 -25.06 -6.93 4.43
CA TYR A 33 -24.25 -8.15 4.36
C TYR A 33 -24.39 -9.07 5.56
N HIS A 34 -25.25 -8.74 6.56
CA HIS A 34 -25.41 -9.57 7.74
C HIS A 34 -25.88 -10.99 7.38
N PRO A 35 -25.32 -12.07 8.00
CA PRO A 35 -25.74 -13.44 7.72
C PRO A 35 -27.25 -13.68 7.89
N ASP A 36 -27.89 -13.07 8.90
CA ASP A 36 -29.33 -13.20 9.14
C ASP A 36 -30.19 -12.64 7.98
N HIS A 37 -29.66 -11.69 7.21
CA HIS A 37 -30.31 -11.12 6.04
C HIS A 37 -29.92 -11.82 4.72
N ASN A 38 -28.95 -12.74 4.79
CA ASN A 38 -28.44 -13.50 3.64
C ASN A 38 -28.36 -15.00 3.93
N PRO A 39 -29.45 -15.64 4.38
CA PRO A 39 -29.44 -17.04 4.83
C PRO A 39 -29.09 -18.01 3.71
N ASP A 40 -29.33 -17.65 2.45
CA ASP A 40 -29.02 -18.48 1.28
C ASP A 40 -27.53 -18.52 0.95
N ARG A 41 -26.70 -17.63 1.52
CA ARG A 41 -25.25 -17.49 1.26
C ARG A 41 -24.47 -17.14 2.54
N PRO A 42 -24.51 -17.97 3.58
CA PRO A 42 -23.95 -17.62 4.89
C PRO A 42 -22.44 -17.36 4.85
N ASP A 43 -21.67 -18.19 4.17
CA ASP A 43 -20.20 -18.03 4.09
C ASP A 43 -19.82 -16.71 3.40
N TRP A 44 -20.49 -16.39 2.28
CA TRP A 44 -20.30 -15.12 1.59
C TRP A 44 -20.68 -13.92 2.46
N ALA A 45 -21.78 -14.03 3.22
CA ALA A 45 -22.22 -12.99 4.13
C ALA A 45 -21.21 -12.76 5.27
N HIS A 46 -20.65 -13.81 5.83
CA HIS A 46 -19.57 -13.73 6.83
C HIS A 46 -18.32 -13.06 6.27
N GLU A 47 -17.88 -13.44 5.05
CA GLU A 47 -16.73 -12.83 4.39
C GLU A 47 -16.96 -11.32 4.16
N LYS A 48 -18.11 -10.95 3.59
CA LYS A 48 -18.46 -9.55 3.32
C LYS A 48 -18.61 -8.71 4.59
N THR A 49 -19.24 -9.26 5.62
CA THR A 49 -19.33 -8.60 6.92
C THR A 49 -17.93 -8.34 7.52
N SER A 50 -17.03 -9.32 7.43
CA SER A 50 -15.64 -9.17 7.90
C SER A 50 -14.89 -8.07 7.14
N GLU A 51 -15.03 -8.01 5.81
CA GLU A 51 -14.45 -6.95 4.98
C GLU A 51 -14.98 -5.56 5.37
N VAL A 52 -16.29 -5.44 5.60
CA VAL A 52 -16.96 -4.18 6.04
C VAL A 52 -16.43 -3.72 7.40
N VAL A 53 -16.27 -4.64 8.35
CA VAL A 53 -15.70 -4.35 9.68
C VAL A 53 -14.24 -3.91 9.56
N GLU A 54 -13.43 -4.57 8.71
CA GLU A 54 -12.04 -4.17 8.44
C GLU A 54 -11.98 -2.75 7.87
N ALA A 55 -12.81 -2.44 6.86
CA ALA A 55 -12.89 -1.12 6.25
C ALA A 55 -13.23 -0.03 7.27
N TYR A 56 -14.25 -0.27 8.09
CA TYR A 56 -14.64 0.65 9.16
C TYR A 56 -13.51 0.88 10.17
N ASN A 57 -12.84 -0.17 10.65
CA ASN A 57 -11.72 -0.08 11.59
C ASN A 57 -10.54 0.76 11.06
N ILE A 58 -10.39 0.83 9.74
CA ILE A 58 -9.37 1.66 9.10
C ILE A 58 -9.87 3.08 8.88
N LEU A 59 -11.08 3.25 8.33
CA LEU A 59 -11.58 4.56 7.91
C LEU A 59 -12.12 5.41 9.06
N SER A 60 -12.65 4.80 10.13
CA SER A 60 -13.15 5.52 11.32
C SER A 60 -12.04 6.08 12.20
N ASN A 61 -10.82 5.54 12.12
CA ASN A 61 -9.68 6.06 12.85
C ASN A 61 -8.92 7.10 12.00
N PRO A 62 -8.83 8.37 12.41
CA PRO A 62 -8.23 9.43 11.60
C PRO A 62 -6.78 9.13 11.17
N LEU A 63 -5.96 8.55 12.04
CA LEU A 63 -4.58 8.21 11.73
C LEU A 63 -4.48 7.05 10.74
N LYS A 64 -5.22 5.95 10.98
CA LYS A 64 -5.25 4.80 10.08
C LYS A 64 -5.78 5.21 8.70
N ARG A 65 -6.82 6.06 8.64
CA ARG A 65 -7.37 6.60 7.40
C ARG A 65 -6.34 7.42 6.61
N LYS A 66 -5.55 8.28 7.28
CA LYS A 66 -4.48 9.05 6.62
C LYS A 66 -3.40 8.13 6.04
N ILE A 67 -2.96 7.12 6.78
CA ILE A 67 -2.01 6.11 6.30
C ILE A 67 -2.60 5.34 5.11
N TYR A 68 -3.85 4.92 5.21
CA TYR A 68 -4.56 4.23 4.13
C TYR A 68 -4.67 5.09 2.86
N ASN A 69 -5.04 6.37 2.99
CA ASN A 69 -5.10 7.31 1.87
C ASN A 69 -3.73 7.52 1.22
N PHE A 70 -2.66 7.58 2.04
CA PHE A 70 -1.30 7.61 1.53
C PHE A 70 -0.97 6.35 0.71
N ILE A 71 -1.34 5.16 1.21
CA ILE A 71 -1.07 3.88 0.55
C ILE A 71 -1.79 3.79 -0.80
N ILE A 72 -3.07 4.20 -0.86
CA ILE A 72 -3.82 4.27 -2.12
C ILE A 72 -3.11 5.20 -3.11
N PHE A 73 -2.68 6.37 -2.66
CA PHE A 73 -1.95 7.32 -3.49
C PHE A 73 -0.59 6.76 -3.95
N ALA A 74 0.15 6.15 -3.02
CA ALA A 74 1.47 5.60 -3.29
C ALA A 74 1.41 4.37 -4.21
N SER A 75 0.47 3.46 -4.01
CA SER A 75 0.32 2.18 -4.72
C SER A 75 1.63 1.43 -5.04
N LEU A 76 1.63 0.14 -5.16
CA LEU A 76 2.83 -0.62 -5.53
C LEU A 76 3.23 -0.37 -7.00
N LYS A 77 4.53 -0.27 -7.25
CA LYS A 77 5.10 -0.26 -8.60
C LYS A 77 5.24 -1.69 -9.13
N GLN A 78 5.01 -1.83 -10.43
CA GLN A 78 5.34 -3.06 -11.15
C GLN A 78 6.85 -3.20 -11.32
N ALA A 79 7.32 -4.42 -11.58
CA ALA A 79 8.70 -4.66 -11.94
C ALA A 79 9.09 -3.81 -13.16
N PRO A 80 10.29 -3.20 -13.17
CA PRO A 80 10.72 -2.35 -14.26
C PRO A 80 10.86 -3.14 -15.56
N ALA A 81 10.58 -2.48 -16.69
CA ALA A 81 10.82 -3.06 -18.00
C ALA A 81 12.31 -2.95 -18.39
N GLU A 82 12.81 -3.96 -19.08
CA GLU A 82 14.21 -3.99 -19.58
C GLU A 82 14.57 -2.72 -20.36
N LYS A 83 13.67 -2.18 -21.14
CA LYS A 83 13.86 -0.96 -21.96
C LYS A 83 14.24 0.29 -21.16
N LYS A 84 13.98 0.32 -19.85
CA LYS A 84 14.27 1.47 -18.98
C LYS A 84 15.78 1.65 -18.74
N PHE A 85 16.58 0.59 -18.88
CA PHE A 85 17.99 0.58 -18.49
C PHE A 85 19.00 0.69 -19.63
N GLY A 86 18.55 0.85 -20.87
CA GLY A 86 19.45 0.94 -22.02
C GLY A 86 20.18 -0.39 -22.31
N ILE A 87 21.46 -0.31 -22.70
CA ILE A 87 22.28 -1.49 -23.01
C ILE A 87 22.95 -1.99 -21.72
N PHE A 88 22.58 -3.20 -21.29
CA PHE A 88 23.26 -3.87 -20.18
C PHE A 88 24.72 -4.22 -20.52
N GLN A 89 25.61 -4.06 -19.56
CA GLN A 89 27.00 -4.45 -19.70
C GLN A 89 27.29 -5.77 -18.97
N GLY A 90 27.99 -6.68 -19.63
CA GLY A 90 28.46 -7.93 -19.02
C GLY A 90 27.30 -8.79 -18.46
N ASN A 91 27.34 -9.11 -17.17
CA ASN A 91 26.36 -9.97 -16.48
C ASN A 91 25.14 -9.22 -15.91
N ASP A 92 25.02 -7.92 -16.17
CA ASP A 92 24.00 -7.09 -15.55
C ASP A 92 22.58 -7.45 -16.01
N LYS A 93 22.42 -7.85 -17.28
CA LYS A 93 21.13 -8.32 -17.79
C LYS A 93 20.60 -9.52 -16.99
N LYS A 94 21.45 -10.52 -16.74
CA LYS A 94 21.08 -11.71 -15.98
C LYS A 94 20.68 -11.36 -14.54
N LYS A 95 21.45 -10.49 -13.87
CA LYS A 95 21.13 -10.00 -12.53
C LYS A 95 19.81 -9.23 -12.50
N PHE A 96 19.58 -8.38 -13.51
CA PHE A 96 18.33 -7.64 -13.63
C PHE A 96 17.12 -8.58 -13.78
N GLU A 97 17.21 -9.58 -14.68
CA GLU A 97 16.14 -10.58 -14.88
C GLU A 97 15.86 -11.36 -13.59
N GLU A 98 16.91 -11.81 -12.89
CA GLU A 98 16.81 -12.50 -11.60
C GLU A 98 16.15 -11.61 -10.54
N ALA A 99 16.57 -10.35 -10.43
CA ALA A 99 15.97 -9.39 -9.52
C ALA A 99 14.47 -9.17 -9.82
N CYS A 100 14.09 -9.10 -11.11
CA CYS A 100 12.69 -8.95 -11.51
C CYS A 100 11.83 -10.17 -11.14
N VAL A 101 12.37 -11.39 -11.16
CA VAL A 101 11.67 -12.60 -10.69
C VAL A 101 11.36 -12.48 -9.20
N VAL A 102 12.39 -12.22 -8.39
CA VAL A 102 12.24 -12.06 -6.93
C VAL A 102 11.32 -10.87 -6.58
N PHE A 103 11.38 -9.79 -7.36
CA PHE A 103 10.48 -8.64 -7.21
C PHE A 103 9.01 -9.04 -7.40
N LYS A 104 8.68 -9.84 -8.42
CA LYS A 104 7.33 -10.33 -8.68
C LYS A 104 6.81 -11.22 -7.53
N GLU A 105 7.68 -12.03 -6.93
CA GLU A 105 7.33 -12.81 -5.73
C GLU A 105 6.97 -11.88 -4.55
N GLY A 106 7.72 -10.79 -4.36
CA GLY A 106 7.41 -9.76 -3.37
C GLY A 106 6.05 -9.10 -3.61
N SER A 107 5.75 -8.78 -4.87
CA SER A 107 4.46 -8.19 -5.24
C SER A 107 3.29 -9.16 -4.99
N ALA A 108 3.47 -10.44 -5.27
CA ALA A 108 2.45 -11.48 -5.02
C ALA A 108 2.20 -11.70 -3.51
N ALA A 109 3.24 -11.58 -2.67
CA ALA A 109 3.15 -11.74 -1.23
C ALA A 109 2.58 -10.51 -0.51
N PHE A 110 2.49 -9.34 -1.17
CA PHE A 110 2.18 -8.08 -0.50
C PHE A 110 0.83 -8.10 0.26
N ASP A 111 -0.22 -8.67 -0.32
CA ASP A 111 -1.54 -8.68 0.31
C ASP A 111 -1.65 -9.70 1.45
N THR A 112 -0.93 -10.81 1.36
CA THR A 112 -1.02 -11.92 2.30
C THR A 112 -0.01 -11.80 3.45
N ASN A 113 1.23 -11.38 3.16
CA ASN A 113 2.30 -11.30 4.16
C ASN A 113 3.28 -10.17 3.85
N LYS A 114 3.12 -9.03 4.56
CA LYS A 114 3.97 -7.84 4.40
C LYS A 114 5.45 -8.11 4.71
N ASN A 115 5.76 -8.99 5.66
CA ASN A 115 7.14 -9.32 6.01
C ASN A 115 7.82 -10.11 4.89
N THR A 116 7.11 -11.10 4.31
CA THR A 116 7.60 -11.85 3.15
C THR A 116 7.80 -10.93 1.95
N ALA A 117 6.84 -10.04 1.68
CA ALA A 117 6.95 -9.06 0.60
C ALA A 117 8.18 -8.14 0.78
N LEU A 118 8.39 -7.63 2.00
CA LEU A 118 9.53 -6.80 2.34
C LEU A 118 10.85 -7.52 2.07
N LEU A 119 10.98 -8.75 2.57
CA LEU A 119 12.18 -9.57 2.37
C LEU A 119 12.47 -9.80 0.88
N LYS A 120 11.45 -10.10 0.09
CA LYS A 120 11.59 -10.31 -1.36
C LYS A 120 12.01 -9.04 -2.09
N PHE A 121 11.44 -7.87 -1.78
CA PHE A 121 11.89 -6.62 -2.39
C PHE A 121 13.32 -6.26 -1.98
N GLN A 122 13.72 -6.52 -0.73
CA GLN A 122 15.10 -6.34 -0.28
C GLN A 122 16.06 -7.27 -1.01
N GLN A 123 15.73 -8.56 -1.18
CA GLN A 123 16.49 -9.52 -1.97
C GLN A 123 16.64 -9.07 -3.43
N ALA A 124 15.55 -8.64 -4.06
CA ALA A 124 15.60 -8.13 -5.44
C ALA A 124 16.55 -6.93 -5.56
N CYS A 125 16.48 -5.97 -4.64
CA CYS A 125 17.36 -4.80 -4.63
C CYS A 125 18.82 -5.14 -4.30
N ALA A 126 19.10 -6.23 -3.60
CA ALA A 126 20.45 -6.73 -3.34
C ALA A 126 21.07 -7.39 -4.59
N ILE A 127 20.26 -8.08 -5.41
CA ILE A 127 20.69 -8.66 -6.69
C ILE A 127 20.96 -7.56 -7.72
N TYR A 128 20.02 -6.63 -7.86
CA TYR A 128 20.12 -5.47 -8.75
C TYR A 128 19.36 -4.28 -8.17
N LYS A 129 19.99 -3.09 -8.13
CA LYS A 129 19.39 -1.89 -7.56
C LYS A 129 18.19 -1.43 -8.41
N LEU A 130 16.97 -1.68 -7.92
CA LEU A 130 15.72 -1.32 -8.56
C LEU A 130 15.07 -0.14 -7.83
N SER A 131 14.84 0.97 -8.51
CA SER A 131 14.10 2.12 -7.94
C SER A 131 12.71 1.73 -7.49
N GLU A 132 12.02 0.89 -8.26
CA GLU A 132 10.71 0.34 -7.96
C GLU A 132 10.75 -0.58 -6.72
N GLY A 133 11.86 -1.30 -6.52
CA GLY A 133 12.07 -2.15 -5.34
C GLY A 133 12.17 -1.32 -4.06
N TYR A 134 13.02 -0.30 -4.05
CA TYR A 134 13.12 0.63 -2.92
C TYR A 134 11.81 1.39 -2.67
N TYR A 135 11.12 1.78 -3.74
CA TYR A 135 9.81 2.40 -3.63
C TYR A 135 8.80 1.49 -2.93
N ASN A 136 8.69 0.22 -3.34
CA ASN A 136 7.77 -0.76 -2.73
C ASN A 136 8.16 -1.08 -1.28
N ILE A 137 9.45 -1.11 -0.93
CA ILE A 137 9.94 -1.18 0.45
C ILE A 137 9.41 0.01 1.26
N GLY A 138 9.48 1.23 0.72
CA GLY A 138 8.93 2.44 1.34
C GLY A 138 7.43 2.35 1.58
N VAL A 139 6.67 1.82 0.63
CA VAL A 139 5.23 1.56 0.79
C VAL A 139 4.97 0.59 1.96
N ILE A 140 5.72 -0.53 2.03
CA ILE A 140 5.56 -1.50 3.13
C ILE A 140 5.89 -0.86 4.49
N TYR A 141 6.97 -0.10 4.59
CA TYR A 141 7.32 0.60 5.84
C TYR A 141 6.24 1.61 6.24
N THR A 142 5.58 2.27 5.29
CA THR A 142 4.46 3.16 5.60
C THR A 142 3.26 2.39 6.15
N VAL A 143 2.88 1.26 5.51
CA VAL A 143 1.79 0.37 5.98
C VAL A 143 2.06 -0.15 7.40
N THR A 144 3.33 -0.45 7.71
CA THR A 144 3.74 -0.95 9.02
C THR A 144 4.09 0.16 10.02
N ASN A 145 3.74 1.41 9.70
CA ASN A 145 3.98 2.61 10.54
C ASN A 145 5.46 2.88 10.88
N LYS A 146 6.39 2.42 10.04
CA LYS A 146 7.84 2.67 10.15
C LYS A 146 8.22 3.86 9.27
N LEU A 147 7.70 5.06 9.58
CA LEU A 147 7.73 6.21 8.68
C LEU A 147 9.14 6.74 8.39
N ILE A 148 10.10 6.61 9.33
CA ILE A 148 11.50 7.02 9.12
C ILE A 148 12.17 6.08 8.11
N ASP A 149 11.95 4.77 8.22
CA ASP A 149 12.49 3.79 7.28
C ASP A 149 11.82 3.92 5.92
N ALA A 150 10.52 4.22 5.88
CA ALA A 150 9.79 4.54 4.66
C ALA A 150 10.43 5.71 3.90
N LYS A 151 10.74 6.81 4.63
CA LYS A 151 11.39 7.99 4.05
C LYS A 151 12.73 7.62 3.42
N ARG A 152 13.58 6.89 4.15
CA ARG A 152 14.89 6.43 3.64
C ARG A 152 14.75 5.59 2.36
N ALA A 153 13.79 4.67 2.34
CA ALA A 153 13.56 3.82 1.18
C ALA A 153 13.09 4.63 -0.05
N PHE A 154 12.19 5.61 0.13
CA PHE A 154 11.77 6.49 -0.96
C PHE A 154 12.93 7.41 -1.44
N GLU A 155 13.80 7.88 -0.55
CA GLU A 155 15.00 8.63 -0.91
C GLU A 155 15.96 7.79 -1.79
N GLU A 156 16.16 6.50 -1.48
CA GLU A 156 16.94 5.60 -2.33
C GLU A 156 16.27 5.39 -3.70
N ALA A 157 14.94 5.26 -3.75
CA ALA A 157 14.23 5.18 -5.03
C ALA A 157 14.43 6.44 -5.89
N ILE A 158 14.40 7.63 -5.29
CA ILE A 158 14.64 8.92 -5.99
C ILE A 158 16.08 9.02 -6.48
N LYS A 159 17.08 8.57 -5.71
CA LYS A 159 18.48 8.56 -6.15
C LYS A 159 18.69 7.72 -7.41
N LEU A 160 17.97 6.60 -7.53
CA LEU A 160 18.04 5.69 -8.66
C LEU A 160 17.23 6.16 -9.88
N ASP A 161 16.16 6.94 -9.66
CA ASP A 161 15.31 7.48 -10.71
C ASP A 161 14.89 8.93 -10.37
N PRO A 162 15.84 9.91 -10.50
CA PRO A 162 15.64 11.28 -10.06
C PRO A 162 14.63 12.05 -10.92
N GLU A 163 14.33 11.58 -12.12
CA GLU A 163 13.33 12.20 -13.00
C GLU A 163 11.90 11.78 -12.68
N ASN A 164 11.71 10.80 -11.80
CA ASN A 164 10.41 10.28 -11.45
C ASN A 164 9.64 11.24 -10.53
N GLN A 165 8.80 12.06 -11.13
CA GLN A 165 7.99 13.05 -10.41
C GLN A 165 7.00 12.41 -9.41
N HIS A 166 6.58 11.15 -9.65
CA HIS A 166 5.72 10.44 -8.71
C HIS A 166 6.46 10.15 -7.41
N TYR A 167 7.74 9.72 -7.46
CA TYR A 167 8.54 9.46 -6.26
C TYR A 167 8.73 10.73 -5.43
N LYS A 168 8.99 11.87 -6.08
CA LYS A 168 9.11 13.18 -5.41
C LYS A 168 7.80 13.54 -4.69
N ARG A 169 6.67 13.43 -5.37
CA ARG A 169 5.35 13.71 -4.76
C ARG A 169 5.01 12.78 -3.60
N VAL A 170 5.44 11.51 -3.65
CA VAL A 170 5.19 10.55 -2.57
C VAL A 170 5.98 10.92 -1.31
N ILE A 171 7.26 11.32 -1.44
CA ILE A 171 8.06 11.72 -0.29
C ILE A 171 7.54 13.01 0.35
N ASP A 172 7.08 13.98 -0.46
CA ASP A 172 6.46 15.21 0.05
C ASP A 172 5.20 14.91 0.87
N LYS A 173 4.32 14.04 0.35
CA LYS A 173 3.12 13.58 1.07
C LYS A 173 3.46 12.78 2.33
N LEU A 174 4.51 11.96 2.31
CA LEU A 174 4.97 11.24 3.50
C LEU A 174 5.45 12.22 4.58
N GLN A 175 6.20 13.26 4.20
CA GLN A 175 6.66 14.28 5.15
C GLN A 175 5.51 15.09 5.74
N GLU A 176 4.47 15.37 4.94
CA GLU A 176 3.24 16.01 5.42
C GLU A 176 2.54 15.11 6.45
N LEU A 177 2.35 13.83 6.14
CA LEU A 177 1.78 12.83 7.04
C LEU A 177 2.56 12.74 8.35
N MET A 178 3.91 12.71 8.30
CA MET A 178 4.76 12.69 9.50
C MET A 178 4.55 13.93 10.38
N ARG A 179 4.51 15.12 9.77
CA ARG A 179 4.25 16.39 10.48
C ARG A 179 2.88 16.41 11.15
N GLU A 180 1.85 15.89 10.50
CA GLU A 180 0.51 15.82 11.08
C GLU A 180 0.43 14.85 12.26
N ILE A 181 1.09 13.68 12.15
CA ILE A 181 1.20 12.71 13.26
C ILE A 181 1.89 13.33 14.47
N ASP A 182 2.99 14.05 14.25
CA ASP A 182 3.72 14.71 15.32
C ASP A 182 2.91 15.83 16.00
N ARG A 183 2.12 16.58 15.21
CA ARG A 183 1.18 17.58 15.77
C ARG A 183 0.09 16.92 16.61
N ALA A 184 -0.50 15.83 16.14
CA ALA A 184 -1.53 15.11 16.87
C ALA A 184 -1.01 14.50 18.18
N ARG A 185 0.24 14.03 18.22
CA ARG A 185 0.89 13.52 19.45
C ARG A 185 1.17 14.60 20.49
N LYS A 186 1.50 15.82 20.04
CA LYS A 186 1.77 16.96 20.94
C LYS A 186 0.51 17.60 21.49
N ALA A 187 -0.65 17.33 20.91
CA ALA A 187 -1.95 17.86 21.34
C ALA A 187 -2.69 16.94 22.33
N GLN A 188 -2.14 15.77 22.63
CA GLN A 188 -2.60 14.82 23.67
C GLN A 188 -1.81 14.99 24.96
#